data_fd1b77d0596bacc35bdc4ecfb4e0fe44
#
_entry.id   fd1b77d0596bacc35bdc4ecfb4e0fe44
#
_cell.length_a   1.000
_cell.length_b   1.000
_cell.length_c   1.000
_cell.angle_alpha   90.00
_cell.angle_beta   90.00
_cell.angle_gamma   90.00
#
_symmetry.space_group_name_H-M   'P 1'
#
loop_
_entity.id
_entity.type
_entity.pdbx_description
1 polymer ?
#
loop_
_entity_poly.entity_id
_entity_poly.type
_entity_poly.pdbx_seq_one_letter_code
_entity_poly.pdbx_strand_id
1 'polypeptide(L)'
;MASAEETILLVEDDQNDVFFLQYAFQEAGIKNPLQVAADGQQVIDYLQGQGPYADRSRYPFPCLVLLDLKLPVKMGLDVLRWVRSQPQLQNLLVLVLTSSSNMRDVDEAYRLGARAFLVKPVSTDKRIELARAIKQFWLELNEPPSLGPGGPE
;
A
#
# COMPACT_ATOMS: atom_id res chain seq x y z
N MET A 1 -12.77 10.77 -0.41
CA MET A 1 -13.00 9.80 0.67
C MET A 1 -13.16 8.40 0.09
N ALA A 2 -12.38 7.45 0.59
CA ALA A 2 -12.46 6.08 0.09
C ALA A 2 -13.69 5.37 0.69
N SER A 3 -14.35 4.54 -0.13
CA SER A 3 -15.44 3.68 0.34
C SER A 3 -14.88 2.57 1.24
N ALA A 4 -15.65 2.13 2.25
CA ALA A 4 -15.27 1.01 3.09
C ALA A 4 -15.18 -0.32 2.33
N GLU A 5 -15.68 -0.37 1.09
CA GLU A 5 -15.60 -1.56 0.22
C GLU A 5 -14.33 -1.58 -0.64
N GLU A 6 -13.63 -0.46 -0.74
CA GLU A 6 -12.43 -0.39 -1.56
C GLU A 6 -11.26 -1.10 -0.90
N THR A 7 -10.51 -1.84 -1.72
CA THR A 7 -9.42 -2.70 -1.25
C THR A 7 -8.18 -1.90 -0.90
N ILE A 8 -7.54 -2.27 0.21
CA ILE A 8 -6.19 -1.83 0.56
C ILE A 8 -5.23 -2.97 0.23
N LEU A 9 -4.14 -2.67 -0.48
CA LEU A 9 -3.11 -3.66 -0.78
C LEU A 9 -1.92 -3.45 0.15
N LEU A 10 -1.64 -4.45 0.97
CA LEU A 10 -0.46 -4.48 1.84
C LEU A 10 0.64 -5.30 1.16
N VAL A 11 1.79 -4.69 0.95
CA VAL A 11 2.94 -5.35 0.33
C VAL A 11 3.97 -5.60 1.42
N GLU A 12 4.05 -6.85 1.88
CA GLU A 12 4.84 -7.26 3.03
C GLU A 12 5.15 -8.75 2.94
N ASP A 13 6.42 -9.13 3.11
CA ASP A 13 6.82 -10.54 3.06
C ASP A 13 6.85 -11.21 4.43
N ASP A 14 6.96 -10.46 5.51
CA ASP A 14 6.99 -11.00 6.87
C ASP A 14 5.58 -11.29 7.35
N GLN A 15 5.26 -12.58 7.53
CA GLN A 15 3.92 -12.99 7.93
C GLN A 15 3.53 -12.48 9.32
N ASN A 16 4.50 -12.28 10.22
CA ASN A 16 4.21 -11.71 11.54
C ASN A 16 3.79 -10.24 11.42
N ASP A 17 4.49 -9.47 10.58
CA ASP A 17 4.13 -8.08 10.33
C ASP A 17 2.75 -7.98 9.67
N VAL A 18 2.44 -8.87 8.72
CA VAL A 18 1.11 -8.94 8.12
C VAL A 18 0.05 -9.18 9.20
N PHE A 19 0.26 -10.15 10.07
CA PHE A 19 -0.68 -10.48 11.14
C PHE A 19 -0.87 -9.29 12.09
N PHE A 20 0.22 -8.66 12.52
CA PHE A 20 0.14 -7.53 13.44
C PHE A 20 -0.58 -6.32 12.82
N LEU A 21 -0.37 -6.07 11.54
CA LEU A 21 -1.06 -4.97 10.85
C LEU A 21 -2.53 -5.28 10.63
N GLN A 22 -2.87 -6.51 10.27
CA GLN A 22 -4.28 -6.93 10.15
C GLN A 22 -5.01 -6.74 11.47
N TYR A 23 -4.38 -7.14 12.58
CA TYR A 23 -4.93 -6.94 13.92
C TYR A 23 -5.13 -5.46 14.23
N ALA A 24 -4.11 -4.64 13.96
CA ALA A 24 -4.18 -3.21 14.22
C ALA A 24 -5.28 -2.53 13.39
N PHE A 25 -5.44 -2.93 12.13
CA PHE A 25 -6.49 -2.41 11.26
C PHE A 25 -7.87 -2.78 11.79
N GLN A 26 -8.03 -4.01 12.25
CA GLN A 26 -9.28 -4.47 12.83
C GLN A 26 -9.62 -3.66 14.10
N GLU A 27 -8.65 -3.48 14.99
CA GLU A 27 -8.84 -2.71 16.23
C GLU A 27 -9.08 -1.23 15.97
N ALA A 28 -8.55 -0.69 14.89
CA ALA A 28 -8.81 0.69 14.48
C ALA A 28 -10.18 0.88 13.81
N GLY A 29 -10.89 -0.20 13.54
CA GLY A 29 -12.19 -0.16 12.87
C GLY A 29 -12.10 0.05 11.36
N ILE A 30 -10.97 -0.28 10.73
CA ILE A 30 -10.85 -0.26 9.28
C ILE A 30 -11.57 -1.49 8.73
N LYS A 31 -12.61 -1.25 7.93
CA LYS A 31 -13.44 -2.31 7.35
C LYS A 31 -13.11 -2.61 5.90
N ASN A 32 -12.23 -1.84 5.30
CA ASN A 32 -11.77 -2.06 3.93
C ASN A 32 -11.13 -3.44 3.82
N PRO A 33 -11.45 -4.21 2.76
CA PRO A 33 -10.76 -5.48 2.52
C PRO A 33 -9.26 -5.25 2.38
N LEU A 34 -8.46 -6.13 2.99
CA LEU A 34 -7.01 -6.09 2.94
C LEU A 34 -6.51 -7.27 2.12
N GLN A 35 -5.87 -6.99 0.99
CA GLN A 35 -5.17 -7.99 0.20
C GLN A 35 -3.67 -7.87 0.49
N VAL A 36 -2.96 -8.98 0.36
CA VAL A 36 -1.53 -9.04 0.67
C VAL A 36 -0.74 -9.53 -0.53
N ALA A 37 0.31 -8.80 -0.89
CA ALA A 37 1.32 -9.24 -1.83
C ALA A 37 2.63 -9.46 -1.07
N ALA A 38 3.28 -10.60 -1.26
CA ALA A 38 4.42 -11.01 -0.44
C ALA A 38 5.77 -10.65 -1.04
N ASP A 39 5.81 -10.17 -2.28
CA ASP A 39 7.05 -9.72 -2.91
C ASP A 39 6.78 -8.65 -3.96
N GLY A 40 7.87 -8.06 -4.48
CA GLY A 40 7.75 -6.94 -5.41
C GLY A 40 7.17 -7.33 -6.76
N GLN A 41 7.35 -8.57 -7.20
CA GLN A 41 6.73 -9.02 -8.46
C GLN A 41 5.24 -9.26 -8.28
N GLN A 42 4.83 -9.80 -7.15
CA GLN A 42 3.40 -10.03 -6.87
C GLN A 42 2.61 -8.71 -6.89
N VAL A 43 3.16 -7.63 -6.33
CA VAL A 43 2.45 -6.35 -6.36
C VAL A 43 2.31 -5.80 -7.77
N ILE A 44 3.35 -5.95 -8.61
CA ILE A 44 3.28 -5.54 -10.01
C ILE A 44 2.21 -6.37 -10.74
N ASP A 45 2.22 -7.68 -10.57
CA ASP A 45 1.22 -8.56 -11.17
C ASP A 45 -0.19 -8.21 -10.69
N TYR A 46 -0.34 -7.92 -9.41
CA TYR A 46 -1.62 -7.50 -8.85
C TYR A 46 -2.13 -6.23 -9.53
N LEU A 47 -1.27 -5.20 -9.62
CA LEU A 47 -1.67 -3.91 -10.21
C LEU A 47 -1.99 -4.04 -11.70
N GLN A 48 -1.32 -4.95 -12.41
CA GLN A 48 -1.58 -5.22 -13.82
C GLN A 48 -2.77 -6.16 -14.05
N GLY A 49 -3.23 -6.84 -13.01
CA GLY A 49 -4.28 -7.85 -13.15
C GLY A 49 -3.82 -9.09 -13.92
N GLN A 50 -2.58 -9.52 -13.71
CA GLN A 50 -2.00 -10.65 -14.41
C GLN A 50 -1.90 -11.89 -13.53
N GLY A 51 -1.85 -13.07 -14.18
CA GLY A 51 -1.72 -14.34 -13.49
C GLY A 51 -2.87 -14.58 -12.53
N PRO A 52 -2.57 -14.88 -11.25
CA PRO A 52 -3.62 -15.14 -10.25
C PRO A 52 -4.55 -13.95 -10.02
N TYR A 53 -4.17 -12.74 -10.41
CA TYR A 53 -4.89 -11.51 -10.13
C TYR A 53 -5.77 -11.04 -11.28
N ALA A 54 -5.96 -11.87 -12.30
CA ALA A 54 -6.77 -11.51 -13.47
C ALA A 54 -8.25 -11.31 -13.13
N ASP A 55 -8.76 -12.05 -12.13
CA ASP A 55 -10.15 -11.90 -11.68
C ASP A 55 -10.27 -10.70 -10.75
N ARG A 56 -10.73 -9.57 -11.31
CA ARG A 56 -10.87 -8.31 -10.58
C ARG A 56 -12.04 -8.30 -9.61
N SER A 57 -12.96 -9.25 -9.70
CA SER A 57 -13.99 -9.38 -8.66
C SER A 57 -13.40 -9.95 -7.38
N ARG A 58 -12.41 -10.81 -7.50
CA ARG A 58 -11.71 -11.41 -6.36
C ARG A 58 -10.52 -10.55 -5.90
N TYR A 59 -9.83 -9.91 -6.84
CA TYR A 59 -8.65 -9.07 -6.58
C TYR A 59 -8.88 -7.67 -7.16
N PRO A 60 -9.73 -6.86 -6.49
CA PRO A 60 -10.03 -5.52 -7.01
C PRO A 60 -8.80 -4.62 -7.03
N PHE A 61 -8.81 -3.64 -7.93
CA PHE A 61 -7.75 -2.64 -7.96
C PHE A 61 -7.77 -1.85 -6.63
N PRO A 62 -6.61 -1.64 -5.98
CA PRO A 62 -6.60 -1.04 -4.65
C PRO A 62 -6.80 0.46 -4.68
N CYS A 63 -7.44 0.99 -3.65
CA CYS A 63 -7.53 2.43 -3.42
C CYS A 63 -6.27 2.98 -2.74
N LEU A 64 -5.52 2.12 -2.06
CA LEU A 64 -4.34 2.49 -1.29
C LEU A 64 -3.38 1.31 -1.25
N VAL A 65 -2.10 1.59 -1.44
CA VAL A 65 -1.03 0.58 -1.32
C VAL A 65 -0.16 0.95 -0.14
N LEU A 66 0.04 0.01 0.78
CA LEU A 66 1.01 0.12 1.87
C LEU A 66 2.20 -0.75 1.48
N LEU A 67 3.35 -0.12 1.25
CA LEU A 67 4.50 -0.76 0.61
C LEU A 67 5.70 -0.80 1.54
N ASP A 68 6.18 -2.00 1.86
CA ASP A 68 7.48 -2.16 2.49
C ASP A 68 8.59 -1.99 1.45
N LEU A 69 9.70 -1.42 1.84
CA LEU A 69 10.85 -1.25 0.95
C LEU A 69 11.73 -2.50 0.88
N LYS A 70 11.78 -3.30 1.93
CA LYS A 70 12.60 -4.51 1.96
C LYS A 70 11.75 -5.71 1.57
N LEU A 71 11.78 -6.03 0.29
CA LEU A 71 10.98 -7.13 -0.28
C LEU A 71 11.90 -8.08 -1.04
N PRO A 72 11.55 -9.39 -1.06
CA PRO A 72 12.23 -10.31 -1.96
C PRO A 72 11.80 -10.11 -3.41
N VAL A 73 12.54 -10.66 -4.34
CA VAL A 73 12.36 -10.64 -5.80
C VAL A 73 12.58 -9.24 -6.37
N LYS A 74 11.79 -8.25 -5.99
CA LYS A 74 11.99 -6.83 -6.33
C LYS A 74 11.85 -6.00 -5.06
N MET A 75 12.80 -5.10 -4.86
CA MET A 75 12.77 -4.17 -3.73
C MET A 75 11.63 -3.16 -3.88
N GLY A 76 11.16 -2.64 -2.76
CA GLY A 76 10.06 -1.68 -2.78
C GLY A 76 10.35 -0.43 -3.61
N LEU A 77 11.57 0.10 -3.58
CA LEU A 77 11.92 1.24 -4.42
C LEU A 77 11.83 0.92 -5.91
N ASP A 78 12.15 -0.31 -6.31
CA ASP A 78 11.99 -0.74 -7.70
C ASP A 78 10.51 -0.82 -8.09
N VAL A 79 9.67 -1.26 -7.16
CA VAL A 79 8.20 -1.25 -7.36
C VAL A 79 7.71 0.18 -7.56
N LEU A 80 8.13 1.13 -6.71
CA LEU A 80 7.77 2.54 -6.85
C LEU A 80 8.23 3.10 -8.21
N ARG A 81 9.45 2.77 -8.60
CA ARG A 81 9.99 3.21 -9.89
C ARG A 81 9.15 2.69 -11.06
N TRP A 82 8.73 1.43 -10.96
CA TRP A 82 7.85 0.85 -11.96
C TRP A 82 6.48 1.55 -11.98
N VAL A 83 5.87 1.76 -10.82
CA VAL A 83 4.58 2.48 -10.71
C VAL A 83 4.70 3.87 -11.34
N ARG A 84 5.79 4.58 -11.03
CA ARG A 84 6.03 5.92 -11.56
C ARG A 84 6.16 5.95 -13.09
N SER A 85 6.63 4.85 -13.68
CA SER A 85 6.78 4.72 -15.13
C SER A 85 5.47 4.40 -15.85
N GLN A 86 4.41 4.02 -15.12
CA GLN A 86 3.12 3.64 -15.72
C GLN A 86 2.18 4.85 -15.74
N PRO A 87 1.79 5.35 -16.94
CA PRO A 87 0.93 6.53 -17.03
C PRO A 87 -0.40 6.37 -16.28
N GLN A 88 -0.99 5.17 -16.34
CA GLN A 88 -2.28 4.90 -15.70
C GLN A 88 -2.20 4.79 -14.17
N LEU A 89 -1.01 4.73 -13.59
CA LEU A 89 -0.81 4.59 -12.15
C LEU A 89 -0.25 5.84 -11.47
N GLN A 90 -0.18 6.96 -12.17
CA GLN A 90 0.43 8.19 -11.64
C GLN A 90 -0.26 8.71 -10.39
N ASN A 91 -1.56 8.46 -10.27
CA ASN A 91 -2.36 8.95 -9.15
C ASN A 91 -2.66 7.87 -8.10
N LEU A 92 -2.08 6.68 -8.25
CA LEU A 92 -2.23 5.63 -7.23
C LEU A 92 -1.58 6.10 -5.92
N LEU A 93 -2.32 5.99 -4.82
CA LEU A 93 -1.81 6.37 -3.50
C LEU A 93 -0.94 5.25 -2.96
N VAL A 94 0.35 5.51 -2.83
CA VAL A 94 1.30 4.57 -2.25
C VAL A 94 1.90 5.20 -1.01
N LEU A 95 1.70 4.56 0.14
CA LEU A 95 2.33 4.92 1.39
C LEU A 95 3.41 3.89 1.68
N VAL A 96 4.62 4.34 1.96
CA VAL A 96 5.69 3.44 2.40
C VAL A 96 5.51 3.16 3.88
N LEU A 97 5.60 1.89 4.25
CA LEU A 97 5.53 1.44 5.63
C LEU A 97 6.65 0.43 5.84
N THR A 98 7.74 0.87 6.44
CA THR A 98 8.97 0.09 6.53
C THR A 98 9.66 0.27 7.89
N SER A 99 10.51 -0.68 8.26
CA SER A 99 11.30 -0.57 9.48
C SER A 99 12.52 0.34 9.34
N SER A 100 12.91 0.71 8.11
CA SER A 100 14.05 1.58 7.84
C SER A 100 13.64 3.05 7.76
N SER A 101 14.45 3.92 8.36
CA SER A 101 14.27 5.38 8.26
C SER A 101 15.50 6.06 7.65
N ASN A 102 16.26 5.33 6.84
CA ASN A 102 17.42 5.87 6.13
C ASN A 102 16.98 7.02 5.23
N MET A 103 17.64 8.19 5.34
CA MET A 103 17.24 9.40 4.61
C MET A 103 17.33 9.25 3.09
N ARG A 104 18.24 8.43 2.59
CA ARG A 104 18.29 8.14 1.15
C ARG A 104 17.01 7.47 0.67
N ASP A 105 16.54 6.50 1.45
CA ASP A 105 15.31 5.76 1.12
C ASP A 105 14.10 6.69 1.22
N VAL A 106 14.05 7.55 2.24
CA VAL A 106 12.98 8.53 2.40
C VAL A 106 12.94 9.47 1.19
N ASP A 107 14.08 10.07 0.86
CA ASP A 107 14.16 11.02 -0.24
C ASP A 107 13.81 10.37 -1.58
N GLU A 108 14.33 9.17 -1.82
CA GLU A 108 14.06 8.45 -3.07
C GLU A 108 12.60 8.04 -3.18
N ALA A 109 12.00 7.57 -2.06
CA ALA A 109 10.58 7.19 -2.07
C ALA A 109 9.70 8.37 -2.45
N TYR A 110 9.93 9.55 -1.85
CA TYR A 110 9.15 10.75 -2.22
C TYR A 110 9.40 11.18 -3.66
N ARG A 111 10.64 11.11 -4.12
CA ARG A 111 10.97 11.43 -5.52
C ARG A 111 10.21 10.53 -6.48
N LEU A 112 10.03 9.26 -6.11
CA LEU A 112 9.32 8.26 -6.91
C LEU A 112 7.80 8.27 -6.67
N GLY A 113 7.28 9.27 -5.97
CA GLY A 113 5.85 9.51 -5.87
C GLY A 113 5.15 8.89 -4.67
N ALA A 114 5.88 8.40 -3.67
CA ALA A 114 5.26 8.01 -2.40
C ALA A 114 4.59 9.23 -1.76
N ARG A 115 3.39 9.03 -1.23
CA ARG A 115 2.61 10.11 -0.62
C ARG A 115 2.95 10.29 0.86
N ALA A 116 3.47 9.27 1.50
CA ALA A 116 3.96 9.32 2.87
C ALA A 116 5.01 8.24 3.08
N PHE A 117 5.85 8.44 4.07
CA PHE A 117 6.88 7.47 4.47
C PHE A 117 6.72 7.25 5.98
N LEU A 118 6.26 6.06 6.35
CA LEU A 118 5.94 5.71 7.72
C LEU A 118 6.91 4.63 8.21
N VAL A 119 7.42 4.80 9.41
CA VAL A 119 8.28 3.81 10.05
C VAL A 119 7.40 2.85 10.85
N LYS A 120 7.59 1.55 10.64
CA LYS A 120 6.79 0.53 11.33
C LYS A 120 7.00 0.63 12.85
N PRO A 121 5.92 0.78 13.63
CA PRO A 121 6.01 0.72 15.07
C PRO A 121 6.32 -0.70 15.55
N VAL A 122 6.96 -0.81 16.73
CA VAL A 122 7.28 -2.12 17.30
C VAL A 122 6.28 -2.57 18.36
N SER A 123 5.43 -1.68 18.86
CA SER A 123 4.42 -2.04 19.88
C SER A 123 3.04 -2.15 19.26
N THR A 124 2.18 -2.98 19.87
CA THR A 124 0.79 -3.14 19.46
C THR A 124 0.03 -1.82 19.53
N ASP A 125 0.20 -1.07 20.63
CA ASP A 125 -0.51 0.20 20.81
C ASP A 125 -0.14 1.22 19.72
N LYS A 126 1.14 1.30 19.38
CA LYS A 126 1.61 2.22 18.33
C LYS A 126 1.15 1.79 16.94
N ARG A 127 1.05 0.49 16.69
CA ARG A 127 0.49 -0.01 15.43
C ARG A 127 -0.99 0.37 15.31
N ILE A 128 -1.74 0.28 16.39
CA ILE A 128 -3.16 0.68 16.39
C ILE A 128 -3.28 2.19 16.17
N GLU A 129 -2.43 3.00 16.82
CA GLU A 129 -2.39 4.44 16.58
C GLU A 129 -2.10 4.76 15.11
N LEU A 130 -1.15 4.05 14.50
CA LEU A 130 -0.82 4.21 13.09
C LEU A 130 -2.03 3.86 12.21
N ALA A 131 -2.69 2.74 12.51
CA ALA A 131 -3.87 2.31 11.76
C ALA A 131 -5.00 3.35 11.88
N ARG A 132 -5.22 3.91 13.07
CA ARG A 132 -6.21 4.98 13.26
C ARG A 132 -5.88 6.22 12.44
N ALA A 133 -4.60 6.59 12.38
CA ALA A 133 -4.16 7.74 11.58
C ALA A 133 -4.37 7.48 10.08
N ILE A 134 -4.06 6.28 9.60
CA ILE A 134 -4.33 5.89 8.21
C ILE A 134 -5.83 5.97 7.93
N LYS A 135 -6.65 5.41 8.81
CA LYS A 135 -8.10 5.46 8.65
C LYS A 135 -8.59 6.89 8.56
N GLN A 136 -8.24 7.73 9.53
CA GLN A 136 -8.75 9.09 9.63
C GLN A 136 -8.30 9.95 8.45
N PHE A 137 -7.02 9.95 8.14
CA PHE A 137 -6.49 10.86 7.12
C PHE A 137 -6.73 10.31 5.70
N TRP A 138 -6.26 9.08 5.42
CA TRP A 138 -6.22 8.58 4.04
C TRP A 138 -7.53 7.97 3.57
N LEU A 139 -8.31 7.36 4.48
CA LEU A 139 -9.54 6.68 4.11
C LEU A 139 -10.78 7.55 4.32
N GLU A 140 -10.76 8.47 5.28
CA GLU A 140 -11.93 9.30 5.61
C GLU A 140 -11.81 10.73 5.14
N LEU A 141 -10.69 11.41 5.41
CA LEU A 141 -10.54 12.85 5.14
C LEU A 141 -9.97 13.15 3.76
N ASN A 142 -9.06 12.34 3.27
CA ASN A 142 -8.38 12.60 2.01
C ASN A 142 -9.31 12.34 0.83
N GLU A 143 -9.35 13.28 -0.13
CA GLU A 143 -9.99 13.05 -1.42
C GLU A 143 -8.91 12.63 -2.41
N PRO A 144 -8.90 11.36 -2.85
CA PRO A 144 -7.87 10.91 -3.77
C PRO A 144 -8.08 11.48 -5.17
N PRO A 145 -7.00 11.67 -5.94
CA PRO A 145 -7.15 12.07 -7.33
C PRO A 145 -7.75 10.93 -8.16
N SER A 146 -8.34 11.27 -9.28
CA SER A 146 -8.75 10.26 -10.27
C SER A 146 -7.53 9.51 -10.78
N LEU A 147 -7.69 8.23 -11.08
CA LEU A 147 -6.63 7.47 -11.72
C LEU A 147 -6.42 7.96 -13.15
N GLY A 148 -5.19 7.81 -13.64
CA GLY A 148 -4.85 8.20 -14.99
C GLY A 148 -5.54 7.35 -16.05
N PRO A 149 -5.34 7.67 -17.34
CA PRO A 149 -5.91 6.89 -18.43
C PRO A 149 -5.53 5.41 -18.33
N GLY A 150 -6.51 4.52 -18.49
CA GLY A 150 -6.31 3.08 -18.36
C GLY A 150 -6.45 2.53 -16.96
N GLY A 151 -6.65 3.39 -15.96
CA GLY A 151 -6.98 2.95 -14.61
C GLY A 151 -8.44 2.54 -14.51
N PRO A 152 -8.82 1.78 -13.47
CA PRO A 152 -10.23 1.43 -13.26
C PRO A 152 -11.04 2.66 -12.86
N GLU A 153 -12.29 2.63 -13.19
CA GLU A 153 -13.25 3.68 -12.81
C GLU A 153 -13.76 3.52 -11.38
#